data_2f31bdf6e21613c5c6f76a80e8dfb81b
#
_entry.id   2f31bdf6e21613c5c6f76a80e8dfb81b
#
_cell.length_a   1.000
_cell.length_b   1.000
_cell.length_c   1.000
_cell.angle_alpha   90.00
_cell.angle_beta   90.00
_cell.angle_gamma   90.00
#
_symmetry.space_group_name_H-M   'P 1'
#
loop_
_entity.id
_entity.type
_entity.pdbx_description
1 polymer ?
#
loop_
_entity_poly.entity_id
_entity_poly.type
_entity_poly.pdbx_seq_one_letter_code
_entity_poly.pdbx_strand_id
1 'polypeptide(L)'
;MDKALLRNIPKVDELLAPVRALCPNASTAAVTAAVRRTLDALREDILSGAARELPERDVLCALAADAARRAEMPSLRPVINATGVVLHTNLGRARLSGRAAKAAADAAEHYSTLEYDVESGGRGSRNAHVEELLCQLTGAESALVVN
;
A
#
# COMPACT_ATOMS: atom_id res chain seq x y z
N MET A 1 22.42 -4.27 34.69
CA MET A 1 21.07 -4.52 34.13
C MET A 1 20.07 -3.80 35.02
N ASP A 2 19.52 -2.71 34.58
CA ASP A 2 18.69 -1.84 35.42
C ASP A 2 17.22 -2.34 35.40
N LYS A 3 16.88 -3.18 36.39
CA LYS A 3 15.51 -3.70 36.55
C LYS A 3 14.47 -2.63 36.83
N ALA A 4 14.90 -1.43 37.27
CA ALA A 4 13.99 -0.32 37.53
C ALA A 4 13.49 0.30 36.23
N LEU A 5 14.35 0.47 35.22
CA LEU A 5 13.96 0.97 33.91
C LEU A 5 12.94 0.06 33.23
N LEU A 6 13.15 -1.26 33.27
CA LEU A 6 12.21 -2.21 32.66
C LEU A 6 10.80 -2.17 33.28
N ARG A 7 10.69 -1.88 34.58
CA ARG A 7 9.40 -1.78 35.28
C ARG A 7 8.62 -0.51 34.92
N ASN A 8 9.35 0.51 34.51
CA ASN A 8 8.77 1.84 34.18
C ASN A 8 8.45 1.99 32.69
N ILE A 9 8.67 0.96 31.87
CA ILE A 9 8.22 0.95 30.47
C ILE A 9 6.68 1.06 30.45
N PRO A 10 6.11 2.02 29.69
CA PRO A 10 4.65 2.17 29.57
C PRO A 10 3.99 0.88 29.07
N LYS A 11 2.76 0.64 29.48
CA LYS A 11 1.95 -0.46 28.93
C LYS A 11 1.46 -0.11 27.52
N VAL A 12 1.23 -1.13 26.71
CA VAL A 12 0.69 -0.95 25.34
C VAL A 12 -0.56 -0.10 25.36
N ASP A 13 -1.51 -0.42 26.24
CA ASP A 13 -2.81 0.26 26.32
C ASP A 13 -2.69 1.76 26.65
N GLU A 14 -1.67 2.15 27.38
CA GLU A 14 -1.40 3.55 27.72
C GLU A 14 -0.99 4.41 26.51
N LEU A 15 -0.39 3.78 25.49
CA LEU A 15 0.10 4.46 24.28
C LEU A 15 -0.89 4.37 23.11
N LEU A 16 -1.85 3.43 23.10
CA LEU A 16 -2.75 3.23 21.95
C LEU A 16 -3.54 4.49 21.58
N ALA A 17 -4.19 5.12 22.56
CA ALA A 17 -5.02 6.30 22.31
C ALA A 17 -4.20 7.51 21.81
N PRO A 18 -3.10 7.93 22.46
CA PRO A 18 -2.29 9.04 21.98
C PRO A 18 -1.63 8.74 20.62
N VAL A 19 -1.15 7.51 20.36
CA VAL A 19 -0.58 7.15 19.06
C VAL A 19 -1.66 7.21 17.97
N ARG A 20 -2.87 6.74 18.24
CA ARG A 20 -3.99 6.82 17.29
C ARG A 20 -4.36 8.26 16.95
N ALA A 21 -4.30 9.18 17.92
CA ALA A 21 -4.54 10.60 17.67
C ALA A 21 -3.49 11.22 16.73
N LEU A 22 -2.23 10.75 16.77
CA LEU A 22 -1.14 11.18 15.88
C LEU A 22 -1.22 10.59 14.47
N CYS A 23 -1.91 9.46 14.27
CA CYS A 23 -2.06 8.81 12.97
C CYS A 23 -3.50 8.32 12.74
N PRO A 24 -4.47 9.25 12.59
CA PRO A 24 -5.92 8.93 12.54
C PRO A 24 -6.31 8.04 11.36
N ASN A 25 -5.54 8.05 10.28
CA ASN A 25 -5.79 7.24 9.08
C ASN A 25 -5.19 5.83 9.18
N ALA A 26 -4.37 5.55 10.20
CA ALA A 26 -3.77 4.22 10.35
C ALA A 26 -4.78 3.23 10.94
N SER A 27 -4.74 1.98 10.47
CA SER A 27 -5.59 0.91 10.98
C SER A 27 -5.25 0.59 12.44
N THR A 28 -6.24 0.12 13.20
CA THR A 28 -6.04 -0.30 14.59
C THR A 28 -4.96 -1.38 14.72
N ALA A 29 -4.89 -2.28 13.72
CA ALA A 29 -3.89 -3.34 13.67
C ALA A 29 -2.47 -2.77 13.52
N ALA A 30 -2.27 -1.82 12.59
CA ALA A 30 -0.99 -1.16 12.36
C ALA A 30 -0.53 -0.38 13.60
N VAL A 31 -1.43 0.38 14.22
CA VAL A 31 -1.14 1.13 15.46
C VAL A 31 -0.72 0.18 16.58
N THR A 32 -1.48 -0.89 16.83
CA THR A 32 -1.17 -1.85 17.89
C THR A 32 0.18 -2.55 17.66
N ALA A 33 0.44 -2.98 16.42
CA ALA A 33 1.70 -3.60 16.06
C ALA A 33 2.89 -2.63 16.18
N ALA A 34 2.71 -1.36 15.81
CA ALA A 34 3.73 -0.34 15.92
C ALA A 34 4.07 -0.04 17.39
N VAL A 35 3.06 0.14 18.25
CA VAL A 35 3.27 0.37 19.69
C VAL A 35 4.04 -0.81 20.31
N ARG A 36 3.64 -2.04 20.04
CA ARG A 36 4.33 -3.23 20.55
C ARG A 36 5.80 -3.26 20.12
N ARG A 37 6.07 -3.09 18.83
CA ARG A 37 7.44 -3.06 18.30
C ARG A 37 8.30 -1.97 18.92
N THR A 38 7.74 -0.75 19.10
CA THR A 38 8.46 0.36 19.74
C THR A 38 8.84 0.03 21.19
N LEU A 39 7.91 -0.57 21.94
CA LEU A 39 8.17 -0.95 23.34
C LEU A 39 9.12 -2.17 23.45
N ASP A 40 9.05 -3.10 22.52
CA ASP A 40 9.95 -4.24 22.47
C ASP A 40 11.38 -3.82 22.10
N ALA A 41 11.55 -2.93 21.13
CA ALA A 41 12.84 -2.32 20.79
C ALA A 41 13.44 -1.56 22.01
N LEU A 42 12.63 -0.74 22.70
CA LEU A 42 13.06 -0.06 23.92
C LEU A 42 13.51 -1.08 25.00
N ARG A 43 12.82 -2.18 25.13
CA ARG A 43 13.15 -3.24 26.07
C ARG A 43 14.50 -3.89 25.73
N GLU A 44 14.74 -4.16 24.46
CA GLU A 44 16.02 -4.68 23.96
C GLU A 44 17.17 -3.69 24.17
N ASP A 45 16.95 -2.40 23.92
CA ASP A 45 17.94 -1.35 24.15
C ASP A 45 18.32 -1.22 25.63
N ILE A 46 17.37 -1.34 26.56
CA ILE A 46 17.65 -1.36 28.01
C ILE A 46 18.42 -2.62 28.39
N LEU A 47 18.04 -3.78 27.87
CA LEU A 47 18.69 -5.07 28.18
C LEU A 47 20.12 -5.12 27.66
N SER A 48 20.39 -4.55 26.50
CA SER A 48 21.75 -4.44 25.92
C SER A 48 22.59 -3.35 26.54
N GLY A 49 21.98 -2.45 27.35
CA GLY A 49 22.66 -1.28 27.92
C GLY A 49 22.83 -0.11 26.96
N ALA A 50 22.21 -0.17 25.77
CA ALA A 50 22.17 0.93 24.79
C ALA A 50 21.33 2.12 25.31
N ALA A 51 20.20 1.83 25.95
CA ALA A 51 19.39 2.85 26.64
C ALA A 51 19.70 2.85 28.15
N ARG A 52 20.04 4.02 28.67
CA ARG A 52 20.33 4.26 30.11
C ARG A 52 19.24 5.03 30.83
N GLU A 53 18.29 5.58 30.08
CA GLU A 53 17.12 6.32 30.57
C GLU A 53 15.90 5.99 29.68
N LEU A 54 14.72 6.24 30.22
CA LEU A 54 13.49 6.08 29.44
C LEU A 54 13.22 7.33 28.62
N PRO A 55 12.92 7.20 27.34
CA PRO A 55 12.43 8.31 26.54
C PRO A 55 11.12 8.86 27.13
N GLU A 56 10.86 10.14 26.93
CA GLU A 56 9.58 10.74 27.27
C GLU A 56 8.44 10.03 26.51
N ARG A 57 7.27 10.00 27.14
CA ARG A 57 6.09 9.34 26.58
C ARG A 57 5.74 9.85 25.19
N ASP A 58 5.85 11.16 24.97
CA ASP A 58 5.53 11.79 23.68
C ASP A 58 6.50 11.34 22.58
N VAL A 59 7.76 11.14 22.90
CA VAL A 59 8.76 10.58 21.98
C VAL A 59 8.39 9.16 21.57
N LEU A 60 7.99 8.31 22.53
CA LEU A 60 7.53 6.94 22.23
C LEU A 60 6.28 6.95 21.37
N CYS A 61 5.32 7.84 21.65
CA CYS A 61 4.13 8.01 20.85
C CYS A 61 4.46 8.44 19.41
N ALA A 62 5.36 9.40 19.23
CA ALA A 62 5.80 9.87 17.92
C ALA A 62 6.48 8.75 17.11
N LEU A 63 7.40 7.99 17.73
CA LEU A 63 8.07 6.85 17.10
C LEU A 63 7.08 5.76 16.66
N ALA A 64 6.13 5.42 17.54
CA ALA A 64 5.10 4.43 17.21
C ALA A 64 4.16 4.92 16.10
N ALA A 65 3.77 6.19 16.11
CA ALA A 65 2.93 6.78 15.06
C ALA A 65 3.65 6.78 13.69
N ASP A 66 4.94 7.12 13.67
CA ASP A 66 5.76 7.03 12.46
C ASP A 66 5.89 5.59 11.94
N ALA A 67 6.07 4.63 12.83
CA ALA A 67 6.13 3.22 12.47
C ALA A 67 4.78 2.72 11.92
N ALA A 68 3.64 3.16 12.50
CA ALA A 68 2.31 2.83 12.01
C ALA A 68 2.06 3.41 10.62
N ARG A 69 2.39 4.70 10.40
CA ARG A 69 2.29 5.34 9.08
C ARG A 69 3.12 4.61 8.03
N ARG A 70 4.37 4.27 8.33
CA ARG A 70 5.25 3.55 7.40
C ARG A 70 4.73 2.15 7.07
N ALA A 71 4.11 1.46 8.02
CA ALA A 71 3.57 0.12 7.81
C ALA A 71 2.40 0.09 6.82
N GLU A 72 1.68 1.19 6.69
CA GLU A 72 0.55 1.32 5.76
C GLU A 72 0.89 2.00 4.43
N MET A 73 2.12 2.50 4.30
CA MET A 73 2.55 3.03 3.01
C MET A 73 2.65 1.90 1.97
N PRO A 74 2.04 2.08 0.78
CA PRO A 74 2.20 1.12 -0.30
C PRO A 74 3.68 0.87 -0.60
N SER A 75 4.04 -0.40 -0.81
CA SER A 75 5.40 -0.79 -1.22
C SER A 75 5.72 -0.28 -2.63
N LEU A 76 4.71 -0.26 -3.52
CA LEU A 76 4.81 0.34 -4.85
C LEU A 76 4.57 1.84 -4.75
N ARG A 77 5.58 2.61 -5.15
CA ARG A 77 5.53 4.08 -5.11
C ARG A 77 5.93 4.66 -6.47
N PRO A 78 5.35 5.78 -6.89
CA PRO A 78 5.79 6.50 -8.07
C PRO A 78 7.27 6.89 -7.95
N VAL A 79 8.00 6.70 -9.04
CA VAL A 79 9.40 7.11 -9.17
C VAL A 79 9.60 7.85 -10.49
N ILE A 80 10.66 8.66 -10.55
CA ILE A 80 11.08 9.32 -11.79
C ILE A 80 12.06 8.39 -12.49
N ASN A 81 11.71 7.98 -13.73
CA ASN A 81 12.63 7.22 -14.57
C ASN A 81 13.62 8.16 -15.27
N ALA A 82 14.84 8.23 -14.75
CA ALA A 82 15.94 9.01 -15.33
C ALA A 82 17.01 8.10 -15.99
N THR A 83 16.67 6.85 -16.32
CA THR A 83 17.64 5.86 -16.85
C THR A 83 17.87 5.98 -18.35
N GLY A 84 17.01 6.69 -19.08
CA GLY A 84 17.01 6.72 -20.56
C GLY A 84 16.34 5.49 -21.21
N VAL A 85 15.92 4.48 -20.42
CA VAL A 85 15.25 3.28 -20.92
C VAL A 85 13.74 3.42 -20.71
N VAL A 86 12.99 3.66 -21.79
CA VAL A 86 11.54 3.93 -21.73
C VAL A 86 10.77 2.73 -21.18
N LEU A 87 11.09 1.51 -21.62
CA LEU A 87 10.44 0.27 -21.20
C LEU A 87 11.27 -0.48 -20.14
N HIS A 88 11.61 0.22 -19.06
CA HIS A 88 12.47 -0.34 -18.01
C HIS A 88 11.73 -1.41 -17.21
N THR A 89 12.18 -2.66 -17.24
CA THR A 89 11.53 -3.81 -16.61
C THR A 89 11.33 -3.64 -15.11
N ASN A 90 12.32 -3.13 -14.38
CA ASN A 90 12.29 -2.94 -12.93
C ASN A 90 11.41 -1.74 -12.52
N LEU A 91 11.02 -0.88 -13.47
CA LEU A 91 10.19 0.30 -13.24
C LEU A 91 8.76 0.16 -13.79
N GLY A 92 8.33 -1.09 -14.07
CA GLY A 92 6.96 -1.39 -14.46
C GLY A 92 6.69 -1.35 -15.97
N ARG A 93 7.73 -1.22 -16.81
CA ARG A 93 7.64 -1.19 -18.28
C ARG A 93 6.83 -0.01 -18.82
N ALA A 94 5.87 -0.26 -19.72
CA ALA A 94 5.04 0.78 -20.34
C ALA A 94 4.07 1.40 -19.34
N ARG A 95 4.00 2.72 -19.34
CA ARG A 95 2.98 3.45 -18.59
C ARG A 95 1.69 3.54 -19.41
N LEU A 96 0.56 3.42 -18.74
CA LEU A 96 -0.73 3.76 -19.32
C LEU A 96 -0.91 5.28 -19.38
N SER A 97 -1.68 5.77 -20.36
CA SER A 97 -2.17 7.15 -20.31
C SER A 97 -3.08 7.33 -19.09
N GLY A 98 -3.22 8.56 -18.57
CA GLY A 98 -4.11 8.83 -17.44
C GLY A 98 -5.55 8.38 -17.68
N ARG A 99 -6.05 8.53 -18.93
CA ARG A 99 -7.37 8.07 -19.34
C ARG A 99 -7.49 6.55 -19.30
N ALA A 100 -6.48 5.82 -19.80
CA ALA A 100 -6.48 4.37 -19.79
C ALA A 100 -6.34 3.80 -18.35
N ALA A 101 -5.50 4.41 -17.53
CA ALA A 101 -5.35 4.03 -16.13
C ALA A 101 -6.65 4.21 -15.34
N LYS A 102 -7.36 5.35 -15.58
CA LYS A 102 -8.67 5.59 -14.97
C LYS A 102 -9.70 4.55 -15.43
N ALA A 103 -9.80 4.27 -16.71
CA ALA A 103 -10.74 3.27 -17.25
C ALA A 103 -10.47 1.86 -16.68
N ALA A 104 -9.18 1.49 -16.49
CA ALA A 104 -8.83 0.23 -15.85
C ALA A 104 -9.25 0.19 -14.36
N ALA A 105 -9.08 1.29 -13.64
CA ALA A 105 -9.54 1.41 -12.25
C ALA A 105 -11.06 1.33 -12.16
N ASP A 106 -11.79 2.07 -13.01
CA ASP A 106 -13.25 2.06 -13.05
C ASP A 106 -13.80 0.64 -13.34
N ALA A 107 -13.16 -0.09 -14.29
CA ALA A 107 -13.54 -1.46 -14.59
C ALA A 107 -13.24 -2.46 -13.46
N ALA A 108 -12.21 -2.19 -12.64
CA ALA A 108 -11.87 -3.01 -11.48
C ALA A 108 -12.76 -2.73 -10.27
N GLU A 109 -13.28 -1.52 -10.15
CA GLU A 109 -14.11 -1.07 -9.02
C GLU A 109 -15.57 -1.53 -9.16
N HIS A 110 -16.07 -1.72 -10.38
CA HIS A 110 -17.48 -1.97 -10.66
C HIS A 110 -17.69 -3.32 -11.39
N TYR A 111 -18.91 -3.85 -11.29
CA TYR A 111 -19.36 -4.88 -12.23
C TYR A 111 -19.40 -4.27 -13.63
N SER A 112 -18.98 -5.04 -14.64
CA SER A 112 -18.89 -4.59 -16.01
C SER A 112 -19.57 -5.55 -16.99
N THR A 113 -19.81 -5.08 -18.21
CA THR A 113 -20.39 -5.84 -19.32
C THR A 113 -19.38 -6.76 -19.99
N LEU A 114 -18.33 -7.22 -19.31
CA LEU A 114 -17.21 -7.97 -19.90
C LEU A 114 -17.64 -9.14 -20.80
N GLU A 115 -18.61 -9.92 -20.36
CA GLU A 115 -19.22 -11.02 -21.13
C GLU A 115 -20.76 -10.96 -21.07
N TYR A 116 -21.34 -9.78 -20.94
CA TYR A 116 -22.78 -9.60 -20.86
C TYR A 116 -23.25 -8.55 -21.85
N ASP A 117 -24.18 -8.94 -22.70
CA ASP A 117 -24.86 -8.03 -23.62
C ASP A 117 -26.12 -7.48 -22.94
N VAL A 118 -26.12 -6.17 -22.69
CA VAL A 118 -27.22 -5.49 -22.02
C VAL A 118 -28.47 -5.38 -22.89
N GLU A 119 -28.32 -5.30 -24.22
CA GLU A 119 -29.45 -5.14 -25.15
C GLU A 119 -30.22 -6.45 -25.31
N SER A 120 -29.51 -7.55 -25.49
CA SER A 120 -30.14 -8.89 -25.64
C SER A 120 -30.43 -9.57 -24.30
N GLY A 121 -29.85 -9.09 -23.19
CA GLY A 121 -29.96 -9.72 -21.88
C GLY A 121 -29.25 -11.07 -21.77
N GLY A 122 -28.31 -11.35 -22.68
CA GLY A 122 -27.62 -12.63 -22.80
C GLY A 122 -26.11 -12.54 -22.63
N ARG A 123 -25.44 -13.69 -22.85
CA ARG A 123 -23.97 -13.77 -22.81
C ARG A 123 -23.36 -13.11 -24.04
N GLY A 124 -22.50 -12.12 -23.84
CA GLY A 124 -21.68 -11.47 -24.85
C GLY A 124 -20.29 -12.10 -24.99
N SER A 125 -19.51 -11.57 -25.95
CA SER A 125 -18.11 -11.94 -26.17
C SER A 125 -17.18 -10.85 -25.63
N ARG A 126 -16.21 -11.24 -24.78
CA ARG A 126 -15.17 -10.30 -24.31
C ARG A 126 -14.31 -9.74 -25.43
N ASN A 127 -14.14 -10.47 -26.54
CA ASN A 127 -13.33 -10.02 -27.67
C ASN A 127 -13.99 -8.86 -28.44
N ALA A 128 -15.31 -8.77 -28.44
CA ALA A 128 -16.04 -7.70 -29.09
C ALA A 128 -15.65 -6.30 -28.61
N HIS A 129 -15.20 -6.17 -27.37
CA HIS A 129 -14.76 -4.87 -26.81
C HIS A 129 -13.47 -4.33 -27.42
N VAL A 130 -12.61 -5.17 -28.00
CA VAL A 130 -11.26 -4.78 -28.43
C VAL A 130 -10.95 -5.17 -29.88
N GLU A 131 -11.65 -6.10 -30.48
CA GLU A 131 -11.35 -6.64 -31.81
C GLU A 131 -11.37 -5.52 -32.88
N GLU A 132 -12.46 -4.77 -32.97
CA GLU A 132 -12.59 -3.69 -33.93
C GLU A 132 -11.51 -2.62 -33.78
N LEU A 133 -11.23 -2.22 -32.53
CA LEU A 133 -10.18 -1.23 -32.23
C LEU A 133 -8.79 -1.71 -32.65
N LEU A 134 -8.50 -2.99 -32.42
CA LEU A 134 -7.22 -3.59 -32.81
C LEU A 134 -7.12 -3.68 -34.35
N CYS A 135 -8.18 -4.08 -35.05
CA CYS A 135 -8.21 -4.11 -36.50
C CYS A 135 -7.99 -2.71 -37.09
N GLN A 136 -8.64 -1.68 -36.54
CA GLN A 136 -8.45 -0.28 -36.97
C GLN A 136 -7.01 0.20 -36.75
N LEU A 137 -6.37 -0.16 -35.64
CA LEU A 137 -5.01 0.27 -35.31
C LEU A 137 -3.93 -0.45 -36.10
N THR A 138 -4.16 -1.70 -36.45
CA THR A 138 -3.14 -2.58 -37.07
C THR A 138 -3.34 -2.79 -38.57
N GLY A 139 -4.56 -2.54 -39.10
CA GLY A 139 -4.95 -2.90 -40.45
C GLY A 139 -5.23 -4.39 -40.65
N ALA A 140 -5.33 -5.18 -39.58
CA ALA A 140 -5.61 -6.61 -39.65
C ALA A 140 -7.10 -6.87 -39.95
N GLU A 141 -7.41 -8.01 -40.60
CA GLU A 141 -8.77 -8.45 -40.90
C GLU A 141 -9.55 -8.90 -39.66
N SER A 142 -8.85 -9.48 -38.68
CA SER A 142 -9.38 -9.87 -37.37
C SER A 142 -8.30 -9.80 -36.29
N ALA A 143 -8.71 -9.74 -35.02
CA ALA A 143 -7.81 -9.67 -33.89
C ALA A 143 -8.36 -10.44 -32.68
N LEU A 144 -7.47 -11.08 -31.94
CA LEU A 144 -7.78 -11.81 -30.72
C LEU A 144 -6.75 -11.51 -29.65
N VAL A 145 -7.22 -11.14 -28.45
CA VAL A 145 -6.35 -10.97 -27.29
C VAL A 145 -6.24 -12.29 -26.53
N VAL A 146 -5.03 -12.76 -26.35
CA VAL A 146 -4.72 -14.01 -25.62
C VAL A 146 -3.69 -13.74 -24.51
N ASN A 147 -3.64 -14.64 -23.53
CA ASN A 147 -2.63 -14.61 -22.46
C ASN A 147 -1.27 -15.05 -23.00
#